data_f2f304fd97d2a1561063fa2afb2f6a9f
#
_entry.id   f2f304fd97d2a1561063fa2afb2f6a9f
#
_cell.length_a   1.000
_cell.length_b   1.000
_cell.length_c   1.000
_cell.angle_alpha   90.00
_cell.angle_beta   90.00
_cell.angle_gamma   90.00
#
_symmetry.space_group_name_H-M   'P 1'
#
loop_
_entity.id
_entity.type
_entity.pdbx_description
1 polymer ?
#
loop_
_entity_poly.entity_id
_entity_poly.type
_entity_poly.pdbx_seq_one_letter_code
_entity_poly.pdbx_strand_id
1 'polypeptide(L)'
;TRFFQRDSTKANNLTLYPHKEEEFWLWVSSWAVFVSKPSDVNQNYSDEGYDLPPLKINYHRLDTVREEFETDKWGQAMLFSEATNSLADESKIKRESIVQRVAKAKEIIEANPNDSFILWHDLEEERHEIKRQIPEAAAIWGSMDYDLREQKVIDFSEGKIKLFATKKILSGSGCNFQRYCHRAIFIGIDYKFNDFIQAVHRIYRFLQPEEVIIDIIYMDEEDEIKNQLLEKWRRFDYQAEKMAQIIRKNGLST
;
A
#
# COMPACT_ATOMS: atom_id res chain seq x y z
N THR A 1 16.65 -3.70 28.49
CA THR A 1 17.18 -3.92 27.13
C THR A 1 18.25 -2.88 26.81
N ARG A 2 19.24 -3.21 25.96
CA ARG A 2 20.39 -2.32 25.67
C ARG A 2 19.97 -1.00 25.03
N PHE A 3 18.99 -1.02 24.12
CA PHE A 3 18.62 0.11 23.29
C PHE A 3 17.21 0.65 23.55
N PHE A 4 16.35 -0.14 24.19
CA PHE A 4 14.94 0.17 24.29
C PHE A 4 14.46 0.29 25.73
N GLN A 5 13.62 1.28 25.97
CA GLN A 5 12.79 1.39 27.14
C GLN A 5 11.49 0.60 26.91
N ARG A 6 11.08 -0.17 27.92
CA ARG A 6 9.80 -0.86 27.91
C ARG A 6 8.75 0.02 28.57
N ASP A 7 7.69 0.31 27.83
CA ASP A 7 6.50 0.92 28.43
C ASP A 7 5.73 -0.18 29.19
N SER A 8 5.66 -0.05 30.51
CA SER A 8 4.96 -1.01 31.34
C SER A 8 3.42 -0.90 31.25
N THR A 9 2.90 0.16 30.66
CA THR A 9 1.46 0.41 30.54
C THR A 9 0.84 -0.20 29.27
N LYS A 10 1.66 -0.58 28.29
CA LYS A 10 1.22 -1.16 27.01
C LYS A 10 2.02 -2.41 26.67
N ALA A 11 1.32 -3.48 26.29
CA ALA A 11 1.97 -4.70 25.83
C ALA A 11 2.80 -4.45 24.56
N ASN A 12 4.03 -4.98 24.53
CA ASN A 12 4.96 -4.91 23.39
C ASN A 12 5.37 -3.50 22.93
N ASN A 13 5.19 -2.47 23.75
CA ASN A 13 5.64 -1.13 23.42
C ASN A 13 7.09 -0.93 23.87
N LEU A 14 8.01 -0.96 22.89
CA LEU A 14 9.43 -0.69 23.08
C LEU A 14 9.75 0.65 22.42
N THR A 15 10.25 1.60 23.19
CA THR A 15 10.69 2.91 22.69
C THR A 15 12.21 2.96 22.72
N LEU A 16 12.83 3.34 21.59
CA LEU A 16 14.28 3.52 21.51
C LEU A 16 14.70 4.69 22.41
N TYR A 17 15.76 4.50 23.21
CA TYR A 17 16.35 5.60 23.97
C TYR A 17 16.94 6.64 23.01
N PRO A 18 16.55 7.94 23.07
CA PRO A 18 17.06 8.96 22.17
C PRO A 18 18.60 9.05 22.18
N HIS A 19 19.23 8.93 23.34
CA HIS A 19 20.69 8.97 23.49
C HIS A 19 21.40 7.70 22.99
N LYS A 20 20.67 6.65 22.64
CA LYS A 20 21.16 5.36 22.10
C LYS A 20 20.85 5.20 20.61
N GLU A 21 20.22 6.17 19.99
CA GLU A 21 19.76 6.05 18.60
C GLU A 21 20.92 5.79 17.62
N GLU A 22 22.00 6.56 17.69
CA GLU A 22 23.16 6.37 16.83
C GLU A 22 23.83 5.00 17.04
N GLU A 23 24.03 4.60 18.29
CA GLU A 23 24.60 3.28 18.64
C GLU A 23 23.70 2.13 18.12
N PHE A 24 22.37 2.29 18.21
CA PHE A 24 21.41 1.32 17.70
C PHE A 24 21.51 1.17 16.18
N TRP A 25 21.53 2.29 15.43
CA TRP A 25 21.61 2.22 13.97
C TRP A 25 22.96 1.71 13.48
N LEU A 26 24.05 2.03 14.17
CA LEU A 26 25.36 1.43 13.92
C LEU A 26 25.36 -0.08 14.14
N TRP A 27 24.70 -0.55 15.19
CA TRP A 27 24.54 -1.98 15.42
C TRP A 27 23.67 -2.62 14.33
N VAL A 28 22.57 -2.00 13.93
CA VAL A 28 21.71 -2.51 12.82
C VAL A 28 22.49 -2.60 11.52
N SER A 29 23.30 -1.59 11.18
CA SER A 29 24.09 -1.56 9.95
C SER A 29 25.15 -2.68 9.84
N SER A 30 25.48 -3.35 10.96
CA SER A 30 26.41 -4.49 10.95
C SER A 30 25.78 -5.79 10.39
N TRP A 31 24.46 -5.86 10.22
CA TRP A 31 23.75 -7.04 9.72
C TRP A 31 22.56 -6.75 8.79
N ALA A 32 22.19 -5.48 8.63
CA ALA A 32 21.11 -5.06 7.75
C ALA A 32 21.49 -3.76 7.02
N VAL A 33 21.10 -3.64 5.77
CA VAL A 33 21.34 -2.46 4.94
C VAL A 33 20.02 -2.00 4.33
N PHE A 34 19.75 -0.69 4.46
CA PHE A 34 18.68 0.00 3.75
C PHE A 34 19.33 1.01 2.81
N VAL A 35 19.27 0.76 1.52
CA VAL A 35 19.85 1.58 0.48
C VAL A 35 18.73 1.99 -0.47
N SER A 36 18.57 3.29 -0.67
CA SER A 36 17.57 3.84 -1.59
C SER A 36 18.15 4.09 -2.97
N LYS A 37 19.45 4.45 -3.03
CA LYS A 37 20.13 4.80 -4.27
C LYS A 37 21.64 4.50 -4.18
N PRO A 38 22.33 4.37 -5.30
CA PRO A 38 23.75 4.00 -5.35
C PRO A 38 24.67 4.92 -4.55
N SER A 39 24.42 6.23 -4.56
CA SER A 39 25.23 7.21 -3.80
C SER A 39 25.13 7.04 -2.27
N ASP A 40 24.12 6.33 -1.76
CA ASP A 40 24.07 5.99 -0.32
C ASP A 40 25.19 5.02 0.07
N VAL A 41 25.64 4.19 -0.86
CA VAL A 41 26.75 3.24 -0.65
C VAL A 41 28.10 3.91 -0.89
N ASN A 42 28.22 4.63 -2.01
CA ASN A 42 29.43 5.35 -2.38
C ASN A 42 29.06 6.61 -3.17
N GLN A 43 29.47 7.77 -2.66
CA GLN A 43 29.16 9.09 -3.24
C GLN A 43 29.64 9.27 -4.69
N ASN A 44 30.55 8.42 -5.18
CA ASN A 44 31.02 8.43 -6.56
C ASN A 44 30.11 7.63 -7.52
N TYR A 45 29.11 6.92 -7.02
CA TYR A 45 28.17 6.20 -7.87
C TYR A 45 27.07 7.14 -8.38
N SER A 46 26.68 6.93 -9.64
CA SER A 46 25.60 7.71 -10.26
C SER A 46 24.24 7.27 -9.72
N ASP A 47 23.39 8.25 -9.39
CA ASP A 47 22.00 8.05 -9.01
C ASP A 47 21.05 8.11 -10.23
N GLU A 48 21.56 8.09 -11.45
CA GLU A 48 20.75 8.11 -12.66
C GLU A 48 19.66 7.01 -12.63
N GLY A 49 18.40 7.41 -12.81
CA GLY A 49 17.25 6.53 -12.74
C GLY A 49 16.75 6.22 -11.32
N TYR A 50 17.47 6.62 -10.26
CA TYR A 50 17.06 6.46 -8.86
C TYR A 50 16.46 7.73 -8.26
N ASP A 51 16.60 8.87 -8.91
CA ASP A 51 15.89 10.09 -8.52
C ASP A 51 14.45 9.97 -8.97
N LEU A 52 13.60 9.54 -8.02
CA LEU A 52 12.19 9.24 -8.29
C LEU A 52 11.39 10.53 -8.46
N PRO A 53 10.40 10.55 -9.38
CA PRO A 53 9.47 11.65 -9.51
C PRO A 53 8.61 11.80 -8.25
N PRO A 54 7.83 12.90 -8.12
CA PRO A 54 6.93 13.08 -6.99
C PRO A 54 5.96 11.92 -6.83
N LEU A 55 5.64 11.58 -5.58
CA LEU A 55 4.60 10.63 -5.20
C LEU A 55 3.41 11.40 -4.62
N LYS A 56 2.27 11.32 -5.30
CA LYS A 56 1.02 11.94 -4.87
C LYS A 56 0.06 10.88 -4.36
N ILE A 57 -0.53 11.12 -3.19
CA ILE A 57 -1.52 10.22 -2.61
C ILE A 57 -2.83 10.96 -2.44
N ASN A 58 -3.87 10.45 -3.09
CA ASN A 58 -5.23 10.94 -2.98
C ASN A 58 -6.04 10.00 -2.08
N TYR A 59 -6.80 10.59 -1.17
CA TYR A 59 -7.66 9.85 -0.24
C TYR A 59 -9.11 10.08 -0.62
N HIS A 60 -9.82 9.01 -0.99
CA HIS A 60 -11.23 9.02 -1.36
C HIS A 60 -12.04 8.38 -0.24
N ARG A 61 -12.46 9.21 0.71
CA ARG A 61 -13.33 8.80 1.80
C ARG A 61 -14.75 8.67 1.27
N LEU A 62 -15.37 7.53 1.49
CA LEU A 62 -16.76 7.27 1.21
C LEU A 62 -17.54 7.17 2.50
N ASP A 63 -18.74 7.74 2.51
CA ASP A 63 -19.63 7.65 3.66
C ASP A 63 -20.45 6.37 3.58
N THR A 64 -20.59 5.68 4.69
CA THR A 64 -21.45 4.51 4.79
C THR A 64 -22.89 4.95 4.60
N VAL A 65 -23.56 4.42 3.58
CA VAL A 65 -25.00 4.60 3.41
C VAL A 65 -25.69 3.80 4.51
N ARG A 66 -25.96 4.45 5.63
CA ARG A 66 -26.79 3.87 6.67
C ARG A 66 -28.23 3.89 6.16
N GLU A 67 -28.74 2.74 5.75
CA GLU A 67 -30.19 2.56 5.67
C GLU A 67 -30.74 2.81 7.08
N GLU A 68 -31.73 3.72 7.18
CA GLU A 68 -32.31 4.13 8.45
C GLU A 68 -32.74 2.88 9.24
N PHE A 69 -32.07 2.67 10.39
CA PHE A 69 -32.44 1.75 11.46
C PHE A 69 -32.51 0.25 11.13
N GLU A 70 -31.37 -0.45 11.17
CA GLU A 70 -31.41 -1.81 11.63
C GLU A 70 -31.81 -1.84 13.11
N THR A 71 -33.04 -2.18 13.37
CA THR A 71 -33.48 -2.55 14.72
C THR A 71 -33.03 -3.99 15.00
N ASP A 72 -32.51 -4.23 16.19
CA ASP A 72 -32.25 -5.57 16.66
C ASP A 72 -33.57 -6.41 16.72
N LYS A 73 -33.45 -7.70 17.00
CA LYS A 73 -34.61 -8.59 17.15
C LYS A 73 -35.61 -8.14 18.22
N TRP A 74 -35.31 -7.08 18.97
CA TRP A 74 -36.10 -6.52 20.06
C TRP A 74 -36.55 -5.08 19.79
N GLY A 75 -36.32 -4.56 18.56
CA GLY A 75 -36.79 -3.22 18.15
C GLY A 75 -35.98 -2.05 18.72
N GLN A 76 -34.78 -2.29 19.26
CA GLN A 76 -33.87 -1.21 19.69
C GLN A 76 -32.97 -0.79 18.54
N ALA A 77 -32.91 0.50 18.25
CA ALA A 77 -31.96 1.07 17.31
C ALA A 77 -30.53 0.81 17.79
N MET A 78 -29.71 0.14 16.99
CA MET A 78 -28.28 0.01 17.25
C MET A 78 -27.63 1.39 17.10
N LEU A 79 -27.34 2.03 18.22
CA LEU A 79 -26.94 3.44 18.29
C LEU A 79 -25.44 3.66 18.06
N PHE A 80 -24.61 2.63 17.91
CA PHE A 80 -23.16 2.76 17.80
C PHE A 80 -22.56 1.76 16.80
N SER A 81 -22.04 2.26 15.68
CA SER A 81 -20.91 1.60 15.04
C SER A 81 -19.67 2.00 15.84
N GLU A 82 -19.18 1.15 16.72
CA GLU A 82 -17.86 1.34 17.31
C GLU A 82 -16.83 1.29 16.17
N ALA A 83 -15.83 2.17 16.26
CA ALA A 83 -14.72 2.20 15.30
C ALA A 83 -14.15 0.80 15.11
N THR A 84 -13.80 0.47 13.89
CA THR A 84 -13.32 -0.85 13.47
C THR A 84 -12.10 -1.28 14.29
N ASN A 85 -12.31 -2.12 15.28
CA ASN A 85 -11.26 -2.57 16.20
C ASN A 85 -10.79 -4.00 15.93
N SER A 86 -11.39 -4.71 14.96
CA SER A 86 -11.04 -6.08 14.65
C SER A 86 -10.92 -6.35 13.14
N LEU A 87 -10.14 -7.38 12.78
CA LEU A 87 -10.03 -7.86 11.39
C LEU A 87 -11.36 -8.38 10.82
N ALA A 88 -12.27 -8.82 11.69
CA ALA A 88 -13.60 -9.30 11.27
C ALA A 88 -14.49 -8.12 10.83
N ASP A 89 -14.45 -7.02 11.57
CA ASP A 89 -15.19 -5.79 11.25
C ASP A 89 -14.69 -5.16 9.95
N GLU A 90 -13.36 -5.10 9.77
CA GLU A 90 -12.73 -4.67 8.52
C GLU A 90 -13.25 -5.44 7.30
N SER A 91 -13.29 -6.78 7.40
CA SER A 91 -13.77 -7.63 6.31
C SER A 91 -15.26 -7.45 6.04
N LYS A 92 -16.08 -7.16 7.06
CA LYS A 92 -17.51 -6.88 6.93
C LYS A 92 -17.73 -5.57 6.20
N ILE A 93 -17.11 -4.48 6.65
CA ILE A 93 -17.19 -3.16 6.03
C ILE A 93 -16.77 -3.22 4.56
N LYS A 94 -15.68 -3.90 4.27
CA LYS A 94 -15.23 -4.10 2.88
C LYS A 94 -16.29 -4.76 2.01
N ARG A 95 -16.93 -5.83 2.48
CA ARG A 95 -17.98 -6.53 1.70
C ARG A 95 -19.21 -5.66 1.46
N GLU A 96 -19.68 -4.93 2.47
CA GLU A 96 -20.86 -4.08 2.38
C GLU A 96 -20.64 -2.87 1.45
N SER A 97 -19.40 -2.40 1.30
CA SER A 97 -19.05 -1.22 0.51
C SER A 97 -18.45 -1.49 -0.87
N ILE A 98 -18.33 -2.77 -1.29
CA ILE A 98 -17.66 -3.17 -2.55
C ILE A 98 -18.19 -2.38 -3.76
N VAL A 99 -19.51 -2.30 -3.92
CA VAL A 99 -20.14 -1.65 -5.08
C VAL A 99 -19.76 -0.18 -5.18
N GLN A 100 -19.78 0.54 -4.05
CA GLN A 100 -19.44 1.96 -3.98
C GLN A 100 -17.95 2.20 -4.24
N ARG A 101 -17.07 1.35 -3.69
CA ARG A 101 -15.62 1.45 -3.88
C ARG A 101 -15.23 1.24 -5.35
N VAL A 102 -15.81 0.22 -5.99
CA VAL A 102 -15.54 -0.05 -7.40
C VAL A 102 -16.12 1.04 -8.30
N ALA A 103 -17.31 1.58 -7.96
CA ALA A 103 -17.87 2.72 -8.68
C ALA A 103 -16.94 3.96 -8.59
N LYS A 104 -16.37 4.22 -7.42
CA LYS A 104 -15.39 5.32 -7.24
C LYS A 104 -14.11 5.06 -8.04
N ALA A 105 -13.60 3.83 -8.06
CA ALA A 105 -12.46 3.48 -8.90
C ALA A 105 -12.75 3.70 -10.37
N LYS A 106 -13.94 3.36 -10.83
CA LYS A 106 -14.39 3.61 -12.21
C LYS A 106 -14.40 5.11 -12.54
N GLU A 107 -14.96 5.95 -11.67
CA GLU A 107 -14.93 7.42 -11.86
C GLU A 107 -13.50 7.95 -12.03
N ILE A 108 -12.55 7.47 -11.21
CA ILE A 108 -11.14 7.90 -11.27
C ILE A 108 -10.53 7.50 -12.61
N ILE A 109 -10.82 6.30 -13.11
CA ILE A 109 -10.33 5.79 -14.40
C ILE A 109 -10.94 6.61 -15.54
N GLU A 110 -12.25 6.82 -15.54
CA GLU A 110 -12.95 7.57 -16.57
C GLU A 110 -12.50 9.04 -16.66
N ALA A 111 -12.11 9.64 -15.52
CA ALA A 111 -11.53 10.97 -15.48
C ALA A 111 -10.11 11.06 -16.09
N ASN A 112 -9.44 9.91 -16.28
CA ASN A 112 -8.06 9.83 -16.79
C ASN A 112 -7.92 8.71 -17.84
N PRO A 113 -8.61 8.82 -18.99
CA PRO A 113 -8.79 7.71 -19.96
C PRO A 113 -7.50 7.30 -20.70
N ASN A 114 -6.47 8.12 -20.63
CA ASN A 114 -5.20 7.87 -21.31
C ASN A 114 -4.21 7.09 -20.42
N ASP A 115 -4.42 7.08 -19.11
CA ASP A 115 -3.50 6.50 -18.15
C ASP A 115 -3.68 4.98 -18.03
N SER A 116 -2.61 4.31 -17.63
CA SER A 116 -2.65 2.92 -17.22
C SER A 116 -2.82 2.82 -15.70
N PHE A 117 -3.66 1.91 -15.25
CA PHE A 117 -3.96 1.74 -13.83
C PHE A 117 -3.74 0.31 -13.37
N ILE A 118 -3.15 0.16 -12.18
CA ILE A 118 -3.21 -1.07 -11.41
C ILE A 118 -4.25 -0.93 -10.30
N LEU A 119 -5.20 -1.87 -10.25
CA LEU A 119 -6.29 -1.94 -9.28
C LEU A 119 -5.95 -3.01 -8.24
N TRP A 120 -5.60 -2.57 -7.03
CA TRP A 120 -5.30 -3.45 -5.92
C TRP A 120 -6.58 -3.80 -5.16
N HIS A 121 -6.87 -5.09 -5.05
CA HIS A 121 -8.01 -5.59 -4.29
C HIS A 121 -7.58 -6.73 -3.34
N ASP A 122 -8.41 -7.05 -2.36
CA ASP A 122 -8.14 -8.10 -1.36
C ASP A 122 -9.14 -9.27 -1.48
N LEU A 123 -10.42 -8.97 -1.69
CA LEU A 123 -11.49 -9.96 -1.73
C LEU A 123 -11.78 -10.47 -3.14
N GLU A 124 -12.29 -11.70 -3.27
CA GLU A 124 -12.73 -12.23 -4.56
C GLU A 124 -13.99 -11.52 -5.05
N GLU A 125 -14.86 -11.12 -4.13
CA GLU A 125 -16.06 -10.34 -4.41
C GLU A 125 -15.72 -8.99 -5.05
N GLU A 126 -14.63 -8.33 -4.61
CA GLU A 126 -14.12 -7.10 -5.24
C GLU A 126 -13.69 -7.37 -6.69
N ARG A 127 -13.01 -8.48 -6.96
CA ARG A 127 -12.63 -8.88 -8.32
C ARG A 127 -13.86 -9.09 -9.21
N HIS A 128 -14.90 -9.76 -8.69
CA HIS A 128 -16.15 -9.97 -9.42
C HIS A 128 -16.85 -8.65 -9.73
N GLU A 129 -16.87 -7.73 -8.77
CA GLU A 129 -17.46 -6.42 -8.95
C GLU A 129 -16.67 -5.55 -9.92
N ILE A 130 -15.31 -5.58 -9.86
CA ILE A 130 -14.45 -4.94 -10.85
C ILE A 130 -14.80 -5.47 -12.25
N LYS A 131 -14.91 -6.79 -12.41
CA LYS A 131 -15.28 -7.39 -13.69
C LYS A 131 -16.64 -6.92 -14.20
N ARG A 132 -17.58 -6.67 -13.29
CA ARG A 132 -18.95 -6.21 -13.62
C ARG A 132 -18.97 -4.73 -14.05
N GLN A 133 -18.28 -3.85 -13.32
CA GLN A 133 -18.32 -2.40 -13.54
C GLN A 133 -17.24 -1.88 -14.50
N ILE A 134 -16.11 -2.58 -14.58
CA ILE A 134 -14.92 -2.23 -15.38
C ILE A 134 -14.51 -3.48 -16.18
N PRO A 135 -15.35 -3.92 -17.15
CA PRO A 135 -15.14 -5.19 -17.86
C PRO A 135 -13.85 -5.24 -18.69
N GLU A 136 -13.28 -4.10 -19.04
CA GLU A 136 -12.01 -3.95 -19.74
C GLU A 136 -10.79 -4.21 -18.85
N ALA A 137 -10.94 -4.24 -17.52
CA ALA A 137 -9.85 -4.54 -16.61
C ALA A 137 -9.45 -6.03 -16.71
N ALA A 138 -8.21 -6.28 -17.08
CA ALA A 138 -7.64 -7.60 -17.07
C ALA A 138 -7.37 -8.04 -15.63
N ALA A 139 -8.15 -8.98 -15.12
CA ALA A 139 -7.98 -9.51 -13.76
C ALA A 139 -7.19 -10.81 -13.74
N ILE A 140 -6.43 -11.02 -12.66
CA ILE A 140 -5.81 -12.31 -12.31
C ILE A 140 -6.24 -12.75 -10.92
N TRP A 141 -6.22 -14.07 -10.68
CA TRP A 141 -6.57 -14.69 -9.39
C TRP A 141 -5.77 -15.96 -9.14
N GLY A 142 -5.77 -16.44 -7.90
CA GLY A 142 -4.88 -17.51 -7.43
C GLY A 142 -5.06 -18.85 -8.15
N SER A 143 -6.29 -19.24 -8.50
CA SER A 143 -6.60 -20.49 -9.20
C SER A 143 -6.61 -20.39 -10.73
N MET A 144 -6.21 -19.22 -11.29
CA MET A 144 -6.01 -19.08 -12.73
C MET A 144 -4.85 -19.94 -13.19
N ASP A 145 -4.95 -20.45 -14.43
CA ASP A 145 -3.83 -21.13 -15.09
C ASP A 145 -2.56 -20.28 -15.03
N TYR A 146 -1.43 -20.93 -14.74
CA TYR A 146 -0.17 -20.24 -14.47
C TYR A 146 0.33 -19.46 -15.70
N ASP A 147 0.33 -20.07 -16.87
CA ASP A 147 0.85 -19.46 -18.09
C ASP A 147 -0.01 -18.27 -18.51
N LEU A 148 -1.34 -18.42 -18.38
CA LEU A 148 -2.27 -17.34 -18.67
C LEU A 148 -2.13 -16.16 -17.69
N ARG A 149 -1.87 -16.45 -16.40
CA ARG A 149 -1.60 -15.44 -15.39
C ARG A 149 -0.30 -14.70 -15.68
N GLU A 150 0.77 -15.43 -15.97
CA GLU A 150 2.06 -14.86 -16.33
C GLU A 150 1.96 -13.98 -17.57
N GLN A 151 1.28 -14.46 -18.62
CA GLN A 151 1.09 -13.67 -19.84
C GLN A 151 0.38 -12.33 -19.58
N LYS A 152 -0.66 -12.31 -18.74
CA LYS A 152 -1.35 -11.05 -18.39
C LYS A 152 -0.45 -10.09 -17.62
N VAL A 153 0.39 -10.59 -16.71
CA VAL A 153 1.38 -9.77 -16.00
C VAL A 153 2.41 -9.19 -16.96
N ILE A 154 2.90 -9.99 -17.91
CA ILE A 154 3.82 -9.54 -18.96
C ILE A 154 3.14 -8.46 -19.83
N ASP A 155 1.95 -8.73 -20.32
CA ASP A 155 1.21 -7.81 -21.19
C ASP A 155 0.94 -6.44 -20.50
N PHE A 156 0.66 -6.44 -19.19
CA PHE A 156 0.55 -5.20 -18.43
C PHE A 156 1.92 -4.51 -18.25
N SER A 157 2.97 -5.27 -17.94
CA SER A 157 4.31 -4.74 -17.75
C SER A 157 4.92 -4.16 -19.04
N GLU A 158 4.42 -4.59 -20.21
CA GLU A 158 4.80 -4.10 -21.54
C GLU A 158 3.85 -3.02 -22.10
N GLY A 159 2.83 -2.61 -21.33
CA GLY A 159 1.87 -1.58 -21.72
C GLY A 159 0.83 -2.01 -22.75
N LYS A 160 0.68 -3.31 -23.04
CA LYS A 160 -0.37 -3.85 -23.92
C LYS A 160 -1.75 -3.84 -23.27
N ILE A 161 -1.79 -3.90 -21.93
CA ILE A 161 -2.99 -3.81 -21.10
C ILE A 161 -2.92 -2.49 -20.33
N LYS A 162 -3.98 -1.69 -20.36
CA LYS A 162 -4.05 -0.42 -19.61
C LYS A 162 -4.62 -0.56 -18.21
N LEU A 163 -5.56 -1.47 -18.00
CA LEU A 163 -6.24 -1.66 -16.72
C LEU A 163 -5.98 -3.09 -16.21
N PHE A 164 -5.32 -3.20 -15.08
CA PHE A 164 -4.92 -4.48 -14.50
C PHE A 164 -5.40 -4.61 -13.05
N ALA A 165 -6.16 -5.65 -12.73
CA ALA A 165 -6.69 -5.90 -11.41
C ALA A 165 -6.06 -7.15 -10.78
N THR A 166 -5.52 -7.02 -9.58
CA THR A 166 -4.83 -8.12 -8.88
C THR A 166 -4.82 -7.92 -7.37
N LYS A 167 -4.63 -9.02 -6.63
CA LYS A 167 -4.33 -8.98 -5.20
C LYS A 167 -2.86 -8.62 -4.95
N LYS A 168 -2.62 -7.85 -3.88
CA LYS A 168 -1.25 -7.48 -3.44
C LYS A 168 -0.34 -8.72 -3.31
N ILE A 169 -0.85 -9.82 -2.78
CA ILE A 169 -0.09 -11.07 -2.60
C ILE A 169 0.29 -11.77 -3.90
N LEU A 170 -0.47 -11.59 -4.99
CA LEU A 170 -0.21 -12.27 -6.26
C LEU A 170 0.81 -11.54 -7.13
N SER A 171 0.83 -10.21 -7.09
CA SER A 171 1.69 -9.37 -7.93
C SER A 171 2.51 -8.36 -7.12
N GLY A 172 2.43 -8.44 -5.80
CA GLY A 172 3.20 -7.59 -4.88
C GLY A 172 4.68 -7.97 -4.78
N SER A 173 5.16 -9.05 -5.41
CA SER A 173 6.58 -9.39 -5.45
C SER A 173 7.02 -9.80 -6.86
N GLY A 174 8.24 -9.42 -7.25
CA GLY A 174 8.85 -9.81 -8.52
C GLY A 174 8.42 -9.05 -9.77
N CYS A 175 7.27 -8.37 -9.79
CA CYS A 175 6.77 -7.67 -10.97
C CYS A 175 7.26 -6.21 -11.03
N ASN A 176 7.45 -5.71 -12.24
CA ASN A 176 7.92 -4.36 -12.52
C ASN A 176 6.94 -3.67 -13.48
N PHE A 177 6.15 -2.72 -12.97
CA PHE A 177 5.12 -2.06 -13.77
C PHE A 177 5.41 -0.59 -14.09
N GLN A 178 6.46 -0.03 -13.48
CA GLN A 178 6.78 1.40 -13.52
C GLN A 178 7.03 1.98 -14.92
N ARG A 179 7.38 1.13 -15.90
CA ARG A 179 7.71 1.61 -17.25
C ARG A 179 6.48 2.16 -17.99
N TYR A 180 5.30 1.58 -17.75
CA TYR A 180 4.08 1.91 -18.46
C TYR A 180 2.90 2.21 -17.54
N CYS A 181 3.11 2.19 -16.23
CA CYS A 181 2.08 2.48 -15.25
C CYS A 181 2.64 3.38 -14.15
N HIS A 182 1.98 4.51 -13.95
CA HIS A 182 2.30 5.47 -12.88
C HIS A 182 1.10 5.72 -11.95
N ARG A 183 -0.03 5.00 -12.15
CA ARG A 183 -1.22 5.16 -11.32
C ARG A 183 -1.67 3.84 -10.70
N ALA A 184 -1.99 3.88 -9.41
CA ALA A 184 -2.56 2.76 -8.69
C ALA A 184 -3.80 3.17 -7.92
N ILE A 185 -4.81 2.30 -7.90
CA ILE A 185 -6.01 2.45 -7.09
C ILE A 185 -6.06 1.30 -6.10
N PHE A 186 -6.10 1.61 -4.81
CA PHE A 186 -6.43 0.66 -3.75
C PHE A 186 -7.92 0.70 -3.51
N ILE A 187 -8.62 -0.38 -3.86
CA ILE A 187 -10.09 -0.52 -3.72
C ILE A 187 -10.51 -0.53 -2.24
N GLY A 188 -9.58 -0.83 -1.35
CA GLY A 188 -9.73 -0.75 0.09
C GLY A 188 -8.38 -0.75 0.77
N ILE A 189 -8.39 -0.51 2.07
CA ILE A 189 -7.21 -0.53 2.94
C ILE A 189 -7.32 -1.64 3.97
N ASP A 190 -6.18 -2.06 4.50
CA ASP A 190 -6.06 -3.02 5.59
C ASP A 190 -4.88 -2.67 6.50
N TYR A 191 -4.73 -3.38 7.62
CA TYR A 191 -3.61 -3.18 8.55
C TYR A 191 -2.26 -3.72 8.06
N LYS A 192 -2.20 -4.37 6.87
CA LYS A 192 -1.01 -5.03 6.33
C LYS A 192 -0.11 -4.03 5.60
N PHE A 193 0.57 -3.23 6.37
CA PHE A 193 1.46 -2.19 5.83
C PHE A 193 2.51 -2.73 4.85
N ASN A 194 3.08 -3.90 5.12
CA ASN A 194 4.12 -4.47 4.26
C ASN A 194 3.59 -4.81 2.85
N ASP A 195 2.37 -5.36 2.76
CA ASP A 195 1.75 -5.67 1.47
C ASP A 195 1.40 -4.38 0.73
N PHE A 196 0.93 -3.37 1.46
CA PHE A 196 0.61 -2.05 0.91
C PHE A 196 1.86 -1.37 0.33
N ILE A 197 2.94 -1.23 1.11
CA ILE A 197 4.14 -0.54 0.65
C ILE A 197 4.83 -1.29 -0.50
N GLN A 198 4.82 -2.61 -0.50
CA GLN A 198 5.30 -3.41 -1.61
C GLN A 198 4.48 -3.17 -2.89
N ALA A 199 3.16 -3.06 -2.78
CA ALA A 199 2.29 -2.75 -3.91
C ALA A 199 2.56 -1.34 -4.47
N VAL A 200 2.78 -0.33 -3.62
CA VAL A 200 3.20 1.01 -4.05
C VAL A 200 4.50 0.93 -4.84
N HIS A 201 5.50 0.20 -4.34
CA HIS A 201 6.80 0.07 -5.00
C HIS A 201 6.79 -0.82 -6.27
N ARG A 202 5.63 -1.28 -6.77
CA ARG A 202 5.54 -1.87 -8.12
C ARG A 202 5.57 -0.82 -9.22
N ILE A 203 5.14 0.39 -8.92
CA ILE A 203 5.13 1.53 -9.83
C ILE A 203 6.03 2.68 -9.36
N TYR A 204 6.19 2.89 -8.05
CA TYR A 204 7.08 3.90 -7.48
C TYR A 204 8.46 3.33 -7.20
N ARG A 205 9.28 3.28 -8.21
CA ARG A 205 10.61 2.67 -8.13
C ARG A 205 11.54 3.16 -9.26
N PHE A 206 12.79 2.73 -9.20
CA PHE A 206 13.84 2.93 -10.18
C PHE A 206 13.33 2.96 -11.63
N LEU A 207 13.75 3.96 -12.40
CA LEU A 207 13.33 4.22 -13.78
C LEU A 207 11.84 4.58 -13.98
N GLN A 208 11.14 5.03 -12.96
CA GLN A 208 9.82 5.63 -13.15
C GLN A 208 9.97 7.04 -13.75
N PRO A 209 9.46 7.31 -14.97
CA PRO A 209 9.64 8.61 -15.62
C PRO A 209 8.58 9.65 -15.24
N GLU A 210 7.44 9.24 -14.65
CA GLU A 210 6.27 10.09 -14.43
C GLU A 210 5.92 10.24 -12.95
N GLU A 211 5.23 11.34 -12.60
CA GLU A 211 4.65 11.50 -11.27
C GLU A 211 3.76 10.31 -10.94
N VAL A 212 4.03 9.66 -9.81
CA VAL A 212 3.22 8.51 -9.38
C VAL A 212 2.02 8.99 -8.57
N ILE A 213 0.83 8.52 -8.94
CA ILE A 213 -0.41 8.86 -8.27
C ILE A 213 -1.02 7.59 -7.67
N ILE A 214 -1.22 7.62 -6.37
CA ILE A 214 -1.88 6.55 -5.61
C ILE A 214 -3.23 7.05 -5.13
N ASP A 215 -4.29 6.43 -5.58
CA ASP A 215 -5.65 6.69 -5.15
C ASP A 215 -6.07 5.62 -4.13
N ILE A 216 -6.40 6.02 -2.90
CA ILE A 216 -6.81 5.13 -1.81
C ILE A 216 -8.29 5.38 -1.53
N ILE A 217 -9.12 4.35 -1.75
CA ILE A 217 -10.55 4.38 -1.48
C ILE A 217 -10.81 3.68 -0.15
N TYR A 218 -11.53 4.34 0.75
CA TYR A 218 -11.83 3.81 2.09
C TYR A 218 -13.15 4.37 2.62
N MET A 219 -13.75 3.64 3.56
CA MET A 219 -14.98 4.07 4.23
C MET A 219 -14.67 4.93 5.45
N ASP A 220 -15.63 5.72 5.89
CA ASP A 220 -15.52 6.56 7.09
C ASP A 220 -15.15 5.76 8.35
N GLU A 221 -15.64 4.53 8.51
CA GLU A 221 -15.27 3.66 9.62
C GLU A 221 -13.81 3.18 9.58
N GLU A 222 -13.13 3.31 8.45
CA GLU A 222 -11.72 2.89 8.26
C GLU A 222 -10.71 4.04 8.52
N ASP A 223 -11.13 5.18 9.03
CA ASP A 223 -10.23 6.30 9.34
C ASP A 223 -9.08 5.89 10.27
N GLU A 224 -9.32 5.00 11.23
CA GLU A 224 -8.27 4.49 12.12
C GLU A 224 -7.25 3.64 11.34
N ILE A 225 -7.70 2.77 10.44
CA ILE A 225 -6.82 1.94 9.58
C ILE A 225 -5.94 2.85 8.74
N LYS A 226 -6.53 3.86 8.10
CA LYS A 226 -5.80 4.86 7.30
C LYS A 226 -4.73 5.57 8.14
N ASN A 227 -5.08 6.04 9.34
CA ASN A 227 -4.15 6.76 10.22
C ASN A 227 -2.98 5.88 10.65
N GLN A 228 -3.23 4.62 11.01
CA GLN A 228 -2.18 3.66 11.34
C GLN A 228 -1.29 3.33 10.15
N LEU A 229 -1.85 3.21 8.94
CA LEU A 229 -1.10 2.99 7.71
C LEU A 229 -0.13 4.15 7.44
N LEU A 230 -0.63 5.39 7.57
CA LEU A 230 0.17 6.61 7.40
C LEU A 230 1.27 6.73 8.44
N GLU A 231 0.99 6.40 9.69
CA GLU A 231 2.01 6.42 10.74
C GLU A 231 3.11 5.39 10.48
N LYS A 232 2.74 4.17 10.07
CA LYS A 232 3.71 3.14 9.68
C LYS A 232 4.56 3.58 8.49
N TRP A 233 3.96 4.27 7.51
CA TRP A 233 4.70 4.80 6.37
C TRP A 233 5.72 5.86 6.78
N ARG A 234 5.31 6.85 7.59
CA ARG A 234 6.25 7.87 8.11
C ARG A 234 7.42 7.23 8.90
N ARG A 235 7.12 6.19 9.68
CA ARG A 235 8.16 5.44 10.41
C ARG A 235 9.09 4.70 9.46
N PHE A 236 8.56 4.10 8.40
CA PHE A 236 9.36 3.42 7.37
C PHE A 236 10.31 4.41 6.68
N ASP A 237 9.82 5.56 6.23
CA ASP A 237 10.64 6.59 5.59
C ASP A 237 11.71 7.12 6.54
N TYR A 238 11.35 7.39 7.79
CA TYR A 238 12.30 7.80 8.83
C TYR A 238 13.41 6.77 9.04
N GLN A 239 13.07 5.49 9.13
CA GLN A 239 14.03 4.41 9.33
C GLN A 239 14.97 4.27 8.13
N ALA A 240 14.44 4.35 6.91
CA ALA A 240 15.23 4.30 5.69
C ALA A 240 16.24 5.46 5.61
N GLU A 241 15.78 6.69 5.90
CA GLU A 241 16.65 7.86 5.91
C GLU A 241 17.73 7.78 6.99
N LYS A 242 17.40 7.34 8.21
CA LYS A 242 18.38 7.16 9.29
C LYS A 242 19.47 6.16 8.92
N MET A 243 19.09 5.04 8.31
CA MET A 243 20.05 4.04 7.87
C MET A 243 20.94 4.58 6.75
N ALA A 244 20.37 5.27 5.76
CA ALA A 244 21.14 5.90 4.70
C ALA A 244 22.16 6.91 5.25
N GLN A 245 21.78 7.74 6.24
CA GLN A 245 22.69 8.67 6.92
C GLN A 245 23.86 7.95 7.62
N ILE A 246 23.59 6.86 8.31
CA ILE A 246 24.63 6.07 9.00
C ILE A 246 25.58 5.44 7.99
N ILE A 247 25.09 4.89 6.89
CA ILE A 247 25.92 4.29 5.83
C ILE A 247 26.80 5.37 5.17
N ARG A 248 26.24 6.53 4.83
CA ARG A 248 27.01 7.65 4.24
C ARG A 248 28.13 8.13 5.18
N LYS A 249 27.88 8.14 6.51
CA LYS A 249 28.83 8.60 7.52
C LYS A 249 29.94 7.58 7.80
N ASN A 250 29.60 6.30 7.87
CA ASN A 250 30.49 5.26 8.40
C ASN A 250 30.93 4.23 7.34
N GLY A 251 30.38 4.27 6.14
CA GLY A 251 30.55 3.22 5.12
C GLY A 251 29.71 1.97 5.44
N LEU A 252 29.73 1.00 4.52
CA LEU A 252 29.21 -0.33 4.76
C LEU A 252 30.22 -1.06 5.67
N SER A 253 29.72 -1.62 6.77
CA SER A 253 30.54 -2.52 7.61
C SER A 253 30.84 -3.78 6.80
N THR A 254 32.09 -3.97 6.39
CA THR A 254 32.60 -5.22 5.76
C THR A 254 32.92 -6.26 6.81
#